data_cecc65d6713f679ce43e2c3d0b06e2e4
#
_entry.id   cecc65d6713f679ce43e2c3d0b06e2e4
#
_cell.length_a   1.000
_cell.length_b   1.000
_cell.length_c   1.000
_cell.angle_alpha   90.00
_cell.angle_beta   90.00
_cell.angle_gamma   90.00
#
_symmetry.space_group_name_H-M   'P 1'
#
loop_
_entity.id
_entity.type
_entity.pdbx_description
1 polymer ?
#
loop_
_entity_poly.entity_id
_entity_poly.type
_entity_poly.pdbx_seq_one_letter_code
_entity_poly.pdbx_strand_id
1 'polypeptide(L)'
;PYDTLQSVIGSVREVKGSLVEHGIKYKEVSLLSDGTIDFDGIKNTVTPSTKLVEIQRSKGYEYRPSLSIETVEKIIKIVKSINSNIICMVDNCYCEFVDTIEPTEVGADLIVGSLIKNLGGGIAPVGGYIVGKEEYVENAAFRLTSPSMGKEVGPSLGVTPKLIQGLFLAPSVVNASLRSAVFASQICSDLGFEV
;
A
#
# COMPACT_ATOMS: atom_id res chain seq x y z
N PRO A 1 -4.76 9.06 5.00
CA PRO A 1 -4.49 7.68 5.43
C PRO A 1 -5.64 7.19 6.31
N TYR A 2 -5.88 5.87 6.35
CA TYR A 2 -6.91 5.32 7.21
C TYR A 2 -6.49 5.34 8.70
N ASP A 3 -7.45 5.20 9.61
CA ASP A 3 -7.31 5.49 11.05
C ASP A 3 -6.09 4.85 11.74
N THR A 4 -5.81 3.59 11.43
CA THR A 4 -4.69 2.87 12.06
C THR A 4 -3.34 3.47 11.65
N LEU A 5 -3.19 3.84 10.38
CA LEU A 5 -1.97 4.48 9.88
C LEU A 5 -1.77 5.87 10.49
N GLN A 6 -2.86 6.62 10.70
CA GLN A 6 -2.80 7.91 11.41
C GLN A 6 -2.21 7.78 12.82
N SER A 7 -2.53 6.70 13.52
CA SER A 7 -1.96 6.41 14.85
C SER A 7 -0.47 6.05 14.78
N VAL A 8 -0.06 5.26 13.78
CA VAL A 8 1.37 4.92 13.56
C VAL A 8 2.17 6.17 13.23
N ILE A 9 1.63 7.05 12.40
CA ILE A 9 2.26 8.31 12.05
C ILE A 9 2.28 9.26 13.25
N GLY A 10 1.20 9.32 14.03
CA GLY A 10 0.98 10.31 15.09
C GLY A 10 0.42 11.64 14.56
N SER A 11 -0.33 11.59 13.42
CA SER A 11 -0.82 12.80 12.75
C SER A 11 -2.02 13.46 13.43
N VAL A 12 -2.84 12.71 14.14
CA VAL A 12 -4.07 13.21 14.80
C VAL A 12 -3.84 13.51 16.26
N ARG A 13 -3.00 12.75 16.93
CA ARG A 13 -2.60 12.96 18.34
C ARG A 13 -1.21 12.39 18.56
N GLU A 14 -0.48 12.96 19.50
CA GLU A 14 0.78 12.36 19.94
C GLU A 14 0.48 10.97 20.55
N VAL A 15 1.04 9.96 19.89
CA VAL A 15 0.97 8.57 20.33
C VAL A 15 2.39 8.11 20.61
N LYS A 16 2.60 7.57 21.81
CA LYS A 16 3.91 7.05 22.20
C LYS A 16 4.38 5.98 21.22
N GLY A 17 5.58 6.11 20.72
CA GLY A 17 6.16 5.23 19.70
C GLY A 17 5.78 5.59 18.26
N SER A 18 5.03 6.69 18.04
CA SER A 18 4.67 7.14 16.69
C SER A 18 5.87 7.73 15.94
N LEU A 19 5.77 7.82 14.61
CA LEU A 19 6.83 8.41 13.78
C LEU A 19 7.09 9.88 14.14
N VAL A 20 6.04 10.64 14.47
CA VAL A 20 6.16 12.05 14.88
C VAL A 20 6.93 12.18 16.19
N GLU A 21 6.70 11.30 17.18
CA GLU A 21 7.49 11.26 18.42
C GLU A 21 8.98 11.04 18.15
N HIS A 22 9.31 10.27 17.11
CA HIS A 22 10.68 10.07 16.66
C HIS A 22 11.23 11.19 15.75
N GLY A 23 10.55 12.32 15.68
CA GLY A 23 11.00 13.51 14.93
C GLY A 23 10.73 13.45 13.42
N ILE A 24 9.95 12.48 12.94
CA ILE A 24 9.54 12.41 11.53
C ILE A 24 8.47 13.46 11.28
N LYS A 25 8.70 14.35 10.32
CA LYS A 25 7.71 15.34 9.90
C LYS A 25 6.77 14.71 8.88
N TYR A 26 5.48 14.83 9.13
CA TYR A 26 4.43 14.34 8.26
C TYR A 26 3.70 15.49 7.56
N LYS A 27 3.36 15.28 6.31
CA LYS A 27 2.44 16.11 5.52
C LYS A 27 1.53 15.23 4.70
N GLU A 28 0.32 15.70 4.47
CA GLU A 28 -0.69 15.03 3.68
C GLU A 28 -1.16 15.93 2.54
N VAL A 29 -1.41 15.35 1.38
CA VAL A 29 -2.10 15.99 0.27
C VAL A 29 -3.48 15.38 0.19
N SER A 30 -4.50 16.18 0.46
CA SER A 30 -5.89 15.76 0.37
C SER A 30 -6.30 15.55 -1.09
N LEU A 31 -7.32 14.72 -1.30
CA LEU A 31 -7.95 14.60 -2.60
C LEU A 31 -8.71 15.88 -2.96
N LEU A 32 -8.92 16.09 -4.23
CA LEU A 32 -9.83 17.15 -4.72
C LEU A 32 -11.29 16.84 -4.31
N SER A 33 -12.15 17.82 -4.40
CA SER A 33 -13.57 17.69 -4.01
C SER A 33 -14.35 16.62 -4.77
N ASP A 34 -13.86 16.22 -5.94
CA ASP A 34 -14.40 15.17 -6.78
C ASP A 34 -13.78 13.77 -6.47
N GLY A 35 -12.94 13.67 -5.45
CA GLY A 35 -12.26 12.43 -5.05
C GLY A 35 -11.02 12.09 -5.90
N THR A 36 -10.62 12.93 -6.83
CA THR A 36 -9.42 12.71 -7.65
C THR A 36 -8.15 13.21 -6.97
N ILE A 37 -6.99 12.80 -7.50
CA ILE A 37 -5.67 13.18 -6.97
C ILE A 37 -5.35 14.64 -7.30
N ASP A 38 -4.97 15.40 -6.28
CA ASP A 38 -4.41 16.74 -6.43
C ASP A 38 -2.93 16.69 -6.82
N PHE A 39 -2.66 16.58 -8.11
CA PHE A 39 -1.29 16.53 -8.64
C PHE A 39 -0.51 17.83 -8.39
N ASP A 40 -1.18 18.97 -8.36
CA ASP A 40 -0.52 20.25 -8.08
C ASP A 40 -0.24 20.41 -6.58
N GLY A 41 -1.15 19.93 -5.73
CA GLY A 41 -0.90 19.79 -4.30
C GLY A 41 0.32 18.92 -4.00
N ILE A 42 0.51 17.81 -4.72
CA ILE A 42 1.72 16.97 -4.61
C ILE A 42 2.97 17.77 -4.97
N LYS A 43 2.98 18.46 -6.11
CA LYS A 43 4.13 19.29 -6.53
C LYS A 43 4.49 20.37 -5.51
N ASN A 44 3.48 20.97 -4.89
CA ASN A 44 3.66 22.07 -3.93
C ASN A 44 4.08 21.57 -2.53
N THR A 45 3.70 20.33 -2.17
CA THR A 45 3.96 19.76 -0.84
C THR A 45 5.29 19.02 -0.77
N VAL A 46 5.62 18.27 -1.83
CA VAL A 46 6.89 17.53 -1.93
C VAL A 46 8.04 18.51 -2.13
N THR A 47 9.11 18.33 -1.40
CA THR A 47 10.31 19.18 -1.46
C THR A 47 11.56 18.33 -1.66
N PRO A 48 12.69 18.91 -2.08
CA PRO A 48 13.95 18.14 -2.16
C PRO A 48 14.39 17.50 -0.85
N SER A 49 13.89 17.97 0.30
CA SER A 49 14.18 17.39 1.62
C SER A 49 13.23 16.26 2.01
N THR A 50 12.15 16.00 1.26
CA THR A 50 11.25 14.88 1.46
C THR A 50 12.02 13.56 1.32
N LYS A 51 11.84 12.63 2.25
CA LYS A 51 12.55 11.35 2.25
C LYS A 51 11.73 10.22 1.67
N LEU A 52 10.43 10.22 1.97
CA LEU A 52 9.51 9.17 1.55
C LEU A 52 8.16 9.79 1.20
N VAL A 53 7.56 9.28 0.13
CA VAL A 53 6.16 9.50 -0.23
C VAL A 53 5.45 8.16 -0.18
N GLU A 54 4.42 8.07 0.63
CA GLU A 54 3.53 6.91 0.70
C GLU A 54 2.29 7.16 -0.14
N ILE A 55 1.90 6.15 -0.92
CA ILE A 55 0.74 6.18 -1.82
C ILE A 55 -0.17 5.02 -1.42
N GLN A 56 -1.31 5.34 -0.79
CA GLN A 56 -2.34 4.36 -0.51
C GLN A 56 -3.17 4.11 -1.78
N ARG A 57 -3.00 2.94 -2.41
CA ARG A 57 -3.64 2.62 -3.69
C ARG A 57 -5.12 2.31 -3.53
N SER A 58 -5.50 1.52 -2.54
CA SER A 58 -6.91 1.15 -2.31
C SER A 58 -7.73 2.30 -1.77
N LYS A 59 -9.04 2.26 -2.03
CA LYS A 59 -9.99 3.24 -1.48
C LYS A 59 -10.23 3.08 0.03
N GLY A 60 -9.89 1.93 0.61
CA GLY A 60 -10.27 1.61 1.98
C GLY A 60 -11.79 1.58 2.12
N TYR A 61 -12.31 2.30 3.10
CA TYR A 61 -13.77 2.43 3.35
C TYR A 61 -14.37 3.73 2.77
N GLU A 62 -13.61 4.49 1.99
CA GLU A 62 -14.06 5.76 1.45
C GLU A 62 -14.78 5.61 0.10
N TYR A 63 -15.70 6.54 -0.19
CA TYR A 63 -16.38 6.64 -1.48
C TYR A 63 -15.48 7.35 -2.49
N ARG A 64 -14.47 6.67 -2.95
CA ARG A 64 -13.58 7.12 -4.02
C ARG A 64 -13.11 5.93 -4.84
N PRO A 65 -12.68 6.10 -6.09
CA PRO A 65 -12.05 5.01 -6.82
C PRO A 65 -10.71 4.63 -6.19
N SER A 66 -10.31 3.37 -6.32
CA SER A 66 -8.92 2.96 -6.11
C SER A 66 -8.03 3.59 -7.17
N LEU A 67 -6.76 3.82 -6.84
CA LEU A 67 -5.83 4.43 -7.80
C LEU A 67 -5.43 3.41 -8.86
N SER A 68 -5.59 3.79 -10.13
CA SER A 68 -5.09 2.98 -11.25
C SER A 68 -3.56 2.98 -11.26
N ILE A 69 -2.98 2.01 -11.97
CA ILE A 69 -1.51 1.91 -12.09
C ILE A 69 -0.92 3.15 -12.81
N GLU A 70 -1.64 3.72 -13.77
CA GLU A 70 -1.24 4.93 -14.47
C GLU A 70 -1.24 6.15 -13.55
N THR A 71 -2.20 6.22 -12.61
CA THR A 71 -2.25 7.28 -11.60
C THR A 71 -1.06 7.15 -10.65
N VAL A 72 -0.75 5.95 -10.20
CA VAL A 72 0.44 5.68 -9.37
C VAL A 72 1.72 6.07 -10.11
N GLU A 73 1.87 5.66 -11.38
CA GLU A 73 3.01 6.03 -12.22
C GLU A 73 3.17 7.55 -12.32
N LYS A 74 2.06 8.27 -12.56
CA LYS A 74 2.07 9.72 -12.67
C LYS A 74 2.51 10.40 -11.38
N ILE A 75 2.04 9.93 -10.23
CA ILE A 75 2.48 10.43 -8.91
C ILE A 75 3.99 10.21 -8.75
N ILE A 76 4.46 9.00 -9.02
CA ILE A 76 5.88 8.66 -8.89
C ILE A 76 6.75 9.53 -9.81
N LYS A 77 6.35 9.72 -11.06
CA LYS A 77 7.07 10.61 -12.00
C LYS A 77 7.18 12.04 -11.49
N ILE A 78 6.10 12.58 -10.92
CA ILE A 78 6.11 13.92 -10.31
C ILE A 78 7.10 13.97 -9.14
N VAL A 79 7.00 13.03 -8.22
CA VAL A 79 7.88 12.97 -7.03
C VAL A 79 9.35 12.85 -7.44
N LYS A 80 9.65 11.93 -8.35
CA LYS A 80 11.02 11.68 -8.82
C LYS A 80 11.59 12.84 -9.64
N SER A 81 10.76 13.65 -10.29
CA SER A 81 11.19 14.88 -10.97
C SER A 81 11.66 15.97 -10.01
N ILE A 82 11.15 15.98 -8.78
CA ILE A 82 11.58 16.93 -7.74
C ILE A 82 12.90 16.49 -7.11
N ASN A 83 13.00 15.21 -6.76
CA ASN A 83 14.23 14.60 -6.28
C ASN A 83 14.17 13.08 -6.49
N SER A 84 15.04 12.55 -7.34
CA SER A 84 15.10 11.11 -7.67
C SER A 84 15.39 10.20 -6.48
N ASN A 85 15.96 10.75 -5.40
CA ASN A 85 16.29 10.00 -4.17
C ASN A 85 15.10 9.86 -3.21
N ILE A 86 13.96 10.49 -3.46
CA ILE A 86 12.76 10.31 -2.63
C ILE A 86 12.26 8.88 -2.82
N ILE A 87 12.07 8.15 -1.73
CA ILE A 87 11.52 6.80 -1.75
C ILE A 87 10.02 6.89 -2.01
N CYS A 88 9.56 6.23 -3.08
CA CYS A 88 8.14 6.06 -3.36
C CYS A 88 7.69 4.68 -2.87
N MET A 89 6.88 4.65 -1.83
CA MET A 89 6.30 3.45 -1.24
C MET A 89 4.81 3.38 -1.55
N VAL A 90 4.34 2.23 -2.01
CA VAL A 90 2.92 2.02 -2.32
C VAL A 90 2.33 1.00 -1.35
N ASP A 91 1.30 1.39 -0.60
CA ASP A 91 0.40 0.43 0.04
C ASP A 91 -0.53 -0.15 -1.04
N ASN A 92 -0.24 -1.40 -1.40
CA ASN A 92 -0.91 -2.11 -2.50
C ASN A 92 -2.03 -3.04 -2.02
N CYS A 93 -2.40 -2.99 -0.75
CA CYS A 93 -3.48 -3.79 -0.19
C CYS A 93 -4.73 -3.75 -1.08
N TYR A 94 -5.30 -4.91 -1.37
CA TYR A 94 -6.46 -5.12 -2.26
C TYR A 94 -6.23 -4.83 -3.75
N CYS A 95 -5.03 -4.47 -4.17
CA CYS A 95 -4.74 -4.16 -5.56
C CYS A 95 -3.78 -5.16 -6.21
N GLU A 96 -3.23 -6.10 -5.45
CA GLU A 96 -2.37 -7.16 -5.95
C GLU A 96 -3.16 -8.09 -6.88
N PHE A 97 -2.59 -8.42 -8.03
CA PHE A 97 -3.21 -9.24 -9.08
C PHE A 97 -4.50 -8.68 -9.70
N VAL A 98 -4.80 -7.40 -9.47
CA VAL A 98 -5.94 -6.72 -10.11
C VAL A 98 -5.56 -6.29 -11.53
N ASP A 99 -4.34 -5.80 -11.70
CA ASP A 99 -3.75 -5.43 -12.97
C ASP A 99 -2.71 -6.45 -13.43
N THR A 100 -2.22 -6.31 -14.65
CA THR A 100 -1.13 -7.13 -15.22
C THR A 100 0.25 -6.62 -14.86
N ILE A 101 0.35 -5.42 -14.32
CA ILE A 101 1.57 -4.75 -13.87
C ILE A 101 1.40 -4.31 -12.40
N GLU A 102 2.49 -4.39 -11.66
CA GLU A 102 2.53 -3.99 -10.26
C GLU A 102 3.29 -2.65 -10.08
N PRO A 103 3.09 -1.93 -8.98
CA PRO A 103 3.69 -0.59 -8.80
C PRO A 103 5.22 -0.53 -8.93
N THR A 104 5.96 -1.62 -8.66
CA THR A 104 7.41 -1.66 -8.87
C THR A 104 7.80 -1.53 -10.34
N GLU A 105 6.96 -1.99 -11.26
CA GLU A 105 7.20 -1.90 -12.71
C GLU A 105 6.98 -0.48 -13.25
N VAL A 106 6.27 0.36 -12.50
CA VAL A 106 6.04 1.78 -12.83
C VAL A 106 6.85 2.73 -11.95
N GLY A 107 7.85 2.22 -11.22
CA GLY A 107 8.87 3.01 -10.55
C GLY A 107 8.72 3.15 -9.04
N ALA A 108 7.80 2.43 -8.39
CA ALA A 108 7.79 2.36 -6.93
C ALA A 108 9.08 1.71 -6.41
N ASP A 109 9.66 2.30 -5.38
CA ASP A 109 10.85 1.76 -4.72
C ASP A 109 10.49 0.62 -3.78
N LEU A 110 9.31 0.70 -3.16
CA LEU A 110 8.75 -0.31 -2.26
C LEU A 110 7.25 -0.49 -2.52
N ILE A 111 6.80 -1.73 -2.37
CA ILE A 111 5.39 -2.09 -2.21
C ILE A 111 5.25 -2.75 -0.85
N VAL A 112 4.21 -2.39 -0.13
CA VAL A 112 3.84 -3.00 1.14
C VAL A 112 2.39 -3.46 1.09
N GLY A 113 2.07 -4.49 1.86
CA GLY A 113 0.69 -4.95 1.93
C GLY A 113 0.50 -6.09 2.92
N SER A 114 -0.71 -6.60 2.98
CA SER A 114 -1.12 -7.62 3.93
C SER A 114 -1.32 -8.97 3.26
N LEU A 115 -0.73 -10.01 3.84
CA LEU A 115 -0.93 -11.39 3.38
C LEU A 115 -2.30 -11.95 3.75
N ILE A 116 -3.07 -11.31 4.64
CA ILE A 116 -4.45 -11.73 4.92
C ILE A 116 -5.46 -11.24 3.89
N LYS A 117 -4.99 -10.51 2.87
CA LYS A 117 -5.79 -9.97 1.77
C LYS A 117 -5.47 -10.72 0.46
N ASN A 118 -5.36 -10.00 -0.64
CA ASN A 118 -5.19 -10.59 -1.97
C ASN A 118 -4.09 -11.64 -2.05
N LEU A 119 -2.86 -11.31 -1.64
CA LEU A 119 -1.72 -12.24 -1.73
C LEU A 119 -1.87 -13.51 -0.90
N GLY A 120 -2.72 -13.49 0.11
CA GLY A 120 -2.96 -14.66 0.96
C GLY A 120 -3.91 -15.68 0.39
N GLY A 121 -4.54 -15.42 -0.75
CA GLY A 121 -5.44 -16.36 -1.45
C GLY A 121 -6.58 -16.88 -0.58
N GLY A 122 -7.02 -16.12 0.41
CA GLY A 122 -8.10 -16.48 1.35
C GLY A 122 -7.70 -17.50 2.44
N ILE A 123 -6.45 -17.96 2.49
CA ILE A 123 -6.00 -19.00 3.45
C ILE A 123 -4.85 -18.56 4.35
N ALA A 124 -4.14 -17.52 4.04
CA ALA A 124 -3.08 -17.00 4.90
C ALA A 124 -3.67 -16.45 6.20
N PRO A 125 -3.26 -16.95 7.39
CA PRO A 125 -3.91 -16.56 8.64
C PRO A 125 -3.41 -15.23 9.19
N VAL A 126 -2.23 -14.77 8.76
CA VAL A 126 -1.52 -13.61 9.31
C VAL A 126 -0.40 -13.22 8.35
N GLY A 127 0.13 -12.02 8.52
CA GLY A 127 1.35 -11.58 7.88
C GLY A 127 1.19 -10.35 7.01
N GLY A 128 2.31 -9.77 6.70
CA GLY A 128 2.47 -8.70 5.73
C GLY A 128 3.65 -9.02 4.82
N TYR A 129 3.82 -8.21 3.79
CA TYR A 129 4.95 -8.32 2.89
C TYR A 129 5.52 -6.95 2.58
N ILE A 130 6.79 -6.94 2.26
CA ILE A 130 7.51 -5.79 1.70
C ILE A 130 8.30 -6.32 0.52
N VAL A 131 8.14 -5.72 -0.64
CA VAL A 131 8.90 -6.03 -1.86
C VAL A 131 9.37 -4.74 -2.53
N GLY A 132 10.48 -4.80 -3.25
CA GLY A 132 11.03 -3.66 -3.95
C GLY A 132 12.55 -3.69 -3.98
N LYS A 133 13.18 -2.53 -3.88
CA LYS A 133 14.65 -2.42 -3.89
C LYS A 133 15.26 -3.11 -2.69
N GLU A 134 16.27 -3.94 -2.94
CA GLU A 134 16.92 -4.79 -1.94
C GLU A 134 17.37 -4.00 -0.71
N GLU A 135 18.03 -2.88 -0.90
CA GLU A 135 18.49 -2.00 0.18
C GLU A 135 17.36 -1.65 1.17
N TYR A 136 16.19 -1.29 0.67
CA TYR A 136 15.08 -0.86 1.52
C TYR A 136 14.37 -2.05 2.18
N VAL A 137 14.29 -3.18 1.48
CA VAL A 137 13.74 -4.43 2.05
C VAL A 137 14.65 -4.94 3.17
N GLU A 138 15.96 -4.91 3.01
CA GLU A 138 16.91 -5.28 4.06
C GLU A 138 16.84 -4.33 5.25
N ASN A 139 16.79 -3.02 5.02
CA ASN A 139 16.64 -2.04 6.10
C ASN A 139 15.36 -2.27 6.91
N ALA A 140 14.26 -2.63 6.27
CA ALA A 140 13.03 -3.03 6.95
C ALA A 140 13.22 -4.31 7.77
N ALA A 141 13.88 -5.32 7.23
CA ALA A 141 14.15 -6.58 7.91
C ALA A 141 14.98 -6.38 9.20
N PHE A 142 15.98 -5.49 9.18
CA PHE A 142 16.78 -5.16 10.37
C PHE A 142 15.98 -4.52 11.51
N ARG A 143 14.77 -4.03 11.24
CA ARG A 143 13.89 -3.39 12.24
C ARG A 143 12.71 -4.28 12.65
N LEU A 144 12.41 -5.31 11.86
CA LEU A 144 11.19 -6.09 12.03
C LEU A 144 11.25 -7.03 13.23
N THR A 145 12.36 -7.73 13.42
CA THR A 145 12.52 -8.76 14.46
C THR A 145 13.56 -8.35 15.49
N SER A 146 14.75 -8.91 15.42
CA SER A 146 15.85 -8.58 16.31
C SER A 146 16.78 -7.57 15.64
N PRO A 147 17.06 -6.42 16.26
CA PRO A 147 17.98 -5.44 15.69
C PRO A 147 19.32 -6.06 15.25
N SER A 148 19.78 -5.70 14.07
CA SER A 148 21.03 -6.17 13.45
C SER A 148 21.05 -7.64 12.99
N MET A 149 20.01 -8.44 13.26
CA MET A 149 19.93 -9.83 12.80
C MET A 149 19.20 -9.98 11.47
N GLY A 150 18.41 -8.96 11.10
CA GLY A 150 17.69 -8.94 9.83
C GLY A 150 16.77 -10.15 9.65
N LYS A 151 16.79 -10.71 8.44
CA LYS A 151 15.96 -11.85 8.04
C LYS A 151 16.44 -13.22 8.56
N GLU A 152 17.58 -13.28 9.23
CA GLU A 152 18.12 -14.54 9.75
C GLU A 152 17.37 -15.06 10.97
N VAL A 153 16.62 -14.19 11.64
CA VAL A 153 15.82 -14.54 12.81
C VAL A 153 14.39 -14.08 12.63
N GLY A 154 13.49 -14.79 13.25
CA GLY A 154 12.06 -14.50 13.25
C GLY A 154 11.25 -15.77 13.03
N PRO A 155 10.56 -16.28 14.08
CA PRO A 155 9.76 -17.48 13.93
C PRO A 155 8.55 -17.20 13.04
N SER A 156 8.35 -18.06 12.04
CA SER A 156 7.13 -18.04 11.21
C SER A 156 5.95 -18.75 11.89
N LEU A 157 6.17 -19.33 13.08
CA LEU A 157 5.16 -20.08 13.85
C LEU A 157 4.44 -21.16 13.02
N GLY A 158 5.13 -21.74 12.04
CA GLY A 158 4.58 -22.79 11.18
C GLY A 158 3.58 -22.33 10.12
N VAL A 159 3.40 -21.02 9.91
CA VAL A 159 2.43 -20.51 8.93
C VAL A 159 2.98 -20.43 7.50
N THR A 160 4.29 -20.53 7.30
CA THR A 160 4.94 -20.39 5.98
C THR A 160 4.30 -21.26 4.88
N PRO A 161 3.97 -22.55 5.10
CA PRO A 161 3.34 -23.36 4.06
C PRO A 161 2.00 -22.78 3.59
N LYS A 162 1.18 -22.22 4.51
CA LYS A 162 -0.09 -21.56 4.17
C LYS A 162 0.12 -20.26 3.42
N LEU A 163 1.17 -19.51 3.76
CA LEU A 163 1.51 -18.27 3.03
C LEU A 163 1.89 -18.58 1.58
N ILE A 164 2.73 -19.59 1.35
CA ILE A 164 3.16 -20.03 0.01
C ILE A 164 1.96 -20.58 -0.77
N GLN A 165 1.14 -21.42 -0.16
CA GLN A 165 -0.06 -21.95 -0.79
C GLN A 165 -1.04 -20.83 -1.13
N GLY A 166 -1.22 -19.89 -0.23
CA GLY A 166 -2.08 -18.71 -0.46
C GLY A 166 -1.60 -17.89 -1.65
N LEU A 167 -0.31 -17.59 -1.72
CA LEU A 167 0.29 -16.87 -2.85
C LEU A 167 0.06 -17.60 -4.17
N PHE A 168 0.22 -18.93 -4.20
CA PHE A 168 -0.04 -19.74 -5.38
C PHE A 168 -1.51 -19.66 -5.84
N LEU A 169 -2.45 -19.64 -4.92
CA LEU A 169 -3.89 -19.56 -5.22
C LEU A 169 -4.38 -18.13 -5.49
N ALA A 170 -3.65 -17.13 -5.03
CA ALA A 170 -4.07 -15.73 -4.99
C ALA A 170 -4.59 -15.20 -6.34
N PRO A 171 -3.94 -15.42 -7.50
CA PRO A 171 -4.45 -14.91 -8.77
C PRO A 171 -5.87 -15.42 -9.10
N SER A 172 -6.13 -16.70 -8.85
CA SER A 172 -7.45 -17.30 -9.08
C SER A 172 -8.51 -16.78 -8.11
N VAL A 173 -8.15 -16.62 -6.83
CA VAL A 173 -9.04 -16.10 -5.79
C VAL A 173 -9.38 -14.65 -6.05
N VAL A 174 -8.39 -13.81 -6.40
CA VAL A 174 -8.60 -12.39 -6.73
C VAL A 174 -9.50 -12.25 -7.96
N ASN A 175 -9.25 -13.01 -9.02
CA ASN A 175 -10.10 -13.01 -10.21
C ASN A 175 -11.56 -13.39 -9.88
N ALA A 176 -11.77 -14.45 -9.09
CA ALA A 176 -13.11 -14.86 -8.67
C ALA A 176 -13.80 -13.77 -7.82
N SER A 177 -13.08 -13.14 -6.91
CA SER A 177 -13.59 -12.05 -6.06
C SER A 177 -13.98 -10.83 -6.87
N LEU A 178 -13.16 -10.39 -7.82
CA LEU A 178 -13.46 -9.26 -8.70
C LEU A 178 -14.70 -9.54 -9.56
N ARG A 179 -14.78 -10.73 -10.17
CA ARG A 179 -15.95 -11.11 -10.98
C ARG A 179 -17.23 -11.13 -10.14
N SER A 180 -17.15 -11.64 -8.92
CA SER A 180 -18.28 -11.66 -7.99
C SER A 180 -18.72 -10.25 -7.59
N ALA A 181 -17.77 -9.36 -7.33
CA ALA A 181 -18.07 -7.97 -6.99
C ALA A 181 -18.75 -7.23 -8.16
N VAL A 182 -18.21 -7.37 -9.38
CA VAL A 182 -18.82 -6.76 -10.58
C VAL A 182 -20.22 -7.31 -10.85
N PHE A 183 -20.40 -8.62 -10.69
CA PHE A 183 -21.70 -9.26 -10.87
C PHE A 183 -22.73 -8.77 -9.83
N ALA A 184 -22.34 -8.72 -8.55
CA ALA A 184 -23.22 -8.22 -7.50
C ALA A 184 -23.57 -6.74 -7.70
N SER A 185 -22.59 -5.91 -8.08
CA SER A 185 -22.78 -4.49 -8.39
C SER A 185 -23.78 -4.33 -9.54
N GLN A 186 -23.66 -5.11 -10.61
CA GLN A 186 -24.60 -5.04 -11.74
C GLN A 186 -26.03 -5.41 -11.32
N ILE A 187 -26.21 -6.48 -10.54
CA ILE A 187 -27.53 -6.86 -10.03
C ILE A 187 -28.13 -5.75 -9.16
N CYS A 188 -27.34 -5.18 -8.24
CA CYS A 188 -27.82 -4.08 -7.40
C CYS A 188 -28.21 -2.85 -8.22
N SER A 189 -27.43 -2.51 -9.24
CA SER A 189 -27.75 -1.42 -10.17
C SER A 189 -29.06 -1.68 -10.93
N ASP A 190 -29.25 -2.91 -11.44
CA ASP A 190 -30.48 -3.29 -12.16
C ASP A 190 -31.72 -3.25 -11.25
N LEU A 191 -31.54 -3.44 -9.95
CA LEU A 191 -32.59 -3.30 -8.93
C LEU A 191 -32.79 -1.85 -8.46
N GLY A 192 -32.04 -0.88 -8.99
CA GLY A 192 -32.17 0.55 -8.71
C GLY A 192 -31.41 1.04 -7.49
N PHE A 193 -30.45 0.26 -6.96
CA PHE A 193 -29.53 0.73 -5.92
C PHE A 193 -28.38 1.50 -6.54
N GLU A 194 -27.89 2.50 -5.82
CA GLU A 194 -26.63 3.18 -6.13
C GLU A 194 -25.45 2.28 -5.71
N VAL A 195 -24.50 2.02 -6.62
CA VAL A 195 -23.38 1.09 -6.44
C VAL A 195 -22.07 1.68 -6.96
#